data_14a8c750bae5a4f7d78e409a7ec07a34
#
_entry.id   14a8c750bae5a4f7d78e409a7ec07a34
#
_cell.length_a   1.000
_cell.length_b   1.000
_cell.length_c   1.000
_cell.angle_alpha   90.00
_cell.angle_beta   90.00
_cell.angle_gamma   90.00
#
_symmetry.space_group_name_H-M   'P 1'
#
loop_
_entity.id
_entity.type
_entity.pdbx_description
1 polymer ?
#
loop_
_entity_poly.entity_id
_entity_poly.type
_entity_poly.pdbx_seq_one_letter_code
_entity_poly.pdbx_strand_id
1 'polypeptide(L)'
;WINYLGCNDFFSLVSNTCGGYSFYKDAKLLRITRYRYNDIPYDANGKYYYIKDGDTVWNPGWKPTQTDLDSYACHHGIGYSRFCSSKNGIAADLLAFVPMDATCEVNRLTLTNQTNAPKSLELFSYVEFCLWNAMDDMTNFQRNLSIGEVEVDGSTIYHKTEYRERRNHYSYFSVNTPVDSFDTSRDCFIGAYREGSNPEAVENGCCSNSIASGWPPIAAHQISLTLAPGESRSLIFVLGYAENPKEEKWEKPGIINKIPARELLA
;
A
#
# COMPACT_ATOMS: atom_id res chain seq x y z
N TRP A 1 -8.18 16.84 8.04
CA TRP A 1 -6.78 17.22 8.13
C TRP A 1 -5.93 16.36 7.21
N ILE A 2 -4.98 16.97 6.53
CA ILE A 2 -4.01 16.28 5.67
C ILE A 2 -2.60 16.78 5.99
N ASN A 3 -1.62 15.90 5.82
CA ASN A 3 -0.21 16.23 5.82
C ASN A 3 0.36 16.02 4.42
N TYR A 4 1.24 16.92 4.02
CA TYR A 4 1.96 16.83 2.75
C TYR A 4 3.40 16.45 3.05
N LEU A 5 3.75 15.18 2.80
CA LEU A 5 5.08 14.64 2.98
C LEU A 5 5.80 14.69 1.64
N GLY A 6 7.04 15.10 1.62
CA GLY A 6 7.80 15.11 0.38
C GLY A 6 9.22 15.57 0.54
N CYS A 7 10.06 15.06 -0.33
CA CYS A 7 11.43 15.47 -0.49
C CYS A 7 11.82 15.37 -1.96
N ASN A 8 12.39 16.45 -2.49
CA ASN A 8 12.81 16.56 -3.89
C ASN A 8 11.70 16.20 -4.89
N ASP A 9 11.67 14.96 -5.33
CA ASP A 9 10.84 14.50 -6.44
C ASP A 9 9.70 13.56 -6.03
N PHE A 10 9.70 13.03 -4.80
CA PHE A 10 8.69 12.08 -4.32
C PHE A 10 7.80 12.72 -3.25
N PHE A 11 6.50 12.55 -3.39
CA PHE A 11 5.51 13.18 -2.53
C PHE A 11 4.39 12.22 -2.12
N SER A 12 3.88 12.42 -0.91
CA SER A 12 2.75 11.69 -0.36
C SER A 12 1.81 12.63 0.39
N LEU A 13 0.53 12.56 0.08
CA LEU A 13 -0.52 13.16 0.90
C LEU A 13 -1.09 12.10 1.81
N VAL A 14 -1.23 12.44 3.09
CA VAL A 14 -1.77 11.52 4.10
C VAL A 14 -2.80 12.26 4.93
N SER A 15 -4.04 11.77 4.94
CA SER A 15 -5.09 12.31 5.80
C SER A 15 -4.97 11.74 7.23
N ASN A 16 -5.72 12.34 8.14
CA ASN A 16 -5.82 11.83 9.51
C ASN A 16 -6.56 10.48 9.65
N THR A 17 -6.98 9.88 8.54
CA THR A 17 -7.58 8.54 8.47
C THR A 17 -6.85 7.61 7.50
N CYS A 18 -5.56 7.89 7.21
CA CYS A 18 -4.70 7.17 6.25
C CYS A 18 -5.17 7.21 4.79
N GLY A 19 -6.12 8.06 4.44
CA GLY A 19 -6.45 8.35 3.04
C GLY A 19 -5.38 9.19 2.38
N GLY A 20 -5.38 9.23 1.05
CA GLY A 20 -4.45 10.04 0.29
C GLY A 20 -3.76 9.26 -0.83
N TYR A 21 -2.71 9.85 -1.37
CA TYR A 21 -2.01 9.29 -2.53
C TYR A 21 -0.54 9.72 -2.59
N SER A 22 0.24 8.97 -3.35
CA SER A 22 1.65 9.26 -3.60
C SER A 22 1.89 9.50 -5.09
N PHE A 23 2.88 10.33 -5.40
CA PHE A 23 3.24 10.67 -6.77
C PHE A 23 4.72 11.04 -6.89
N TYR A 24 5.25 10.93 -8.11
CA TYR A 24 6.59 11.35 -8.47
C TYR A 24 6.52 12.62 -9.34
N LYS A 25 7.13 13.71 -8.91
CA LYS A 25 7.18 15.03 -9.58
C LYS A 25 5.83 15.66 -9.92
N ASP A 26 4.96 14.97 -10.64
CA ASP A 26 3.70 15.49 -11.17
C ASP A 26 2.51 14.68 -10.64
N ALA A 27 1.67 15.31 -9.81
CA ALA A 27 0.50 14.67 -9.20
C ALA A 27 -0.59 14.26 -10.21
N LYS A 28 -0.57 14.78 -11.43
CA LYS A 28 -1.51 14.46 -12.47
C LYS A 28 -1.00 13.35 -13.39
N LEU A 29 0.26 13.44 -13.84
CA LEU A 29 0.81 12.58 -14.90
C LEU A 29 1.70 11.44 -14.38
N LEU A 30 2.20 11.53 -13.13
CA LEU A 30 3.04 10.53 -12.49
C LEU A 30 2.47 10.13 -11.11
N ARG A 31 1.15 9.97 -11.05
CA ARG A 31 0.43 9.46 -9.88
C ARG A 31 0.72 7.98 -9.68
N ILE A 32 1.17 7.60 -8.48
CA ILE A 32 1.54 6.23 -8.15
C ILE A 32 0.34 5.47 -7.58
N THR A 33 -0.31 6.04 -6.58
CA THR A 33 -1.48 5.41 -5.96
C THR A 33 -2.77 6.11 -6.35
N ARG A 34 -3.82 5.32 -6.44
CA ARG A 34 -5.14 5.79 -6.82
C ARG A 34 -5.80 6.60 -5.71
N TYR A 35 -6.43 7.71 -6.08
CA TYR A 35 -7.27 8.50 -5.19
C TYR A 35 -8.36 9.21 -6.01
N ARG A 36 -9.61 9.06 -5.59
CA ARG A 36 -10.76 9.71 -6.21
C ARG A 36 -11.33 10.75 -5.25
N TYR A 37 -11.35 12.00 -5.66
CA TYR A 37 -11.76 13.13 -4.83
C TYR A 37 -13.25 13.11 -4.48
N ASN A 38 -14.08 12.52 -5.35
CA ASN A 38 -15.53 12.48 -5.20
C ASN A 38 -16.06 11.09 -4.84
N ASP A 39 -15.22 10.26 -4.26
CA ASP A 39 -15.61 8.92 -3.81
C ASP A 39 -16.53 9.01 -2.57
N ILE A 40 -17.46 8.09 -2.47
CA ILE A 40 -18.31 7.93 -1.29
C ILE A 40 -18.08 6.51 -0.74
N PRO A 41 -17.67 6.36 0.51
CA PRO A 41 -17.40 7.41 1.50
C PRO A 41 -16.14 8.24 1.17
N TYR A 42 -16.13 9.49 1.61
CA TYR A 42 -14.97 10.37 1.43
C TYR A 42 -13.71 9.79 2.07
N ASP A 43 -12.56 10.06 1.42
CA ASP A 43 -11.26 9.60 1.90
C ASP A 43 -11.17 8.07 1.99
N ALA A 44 -11.73 7.40 0.97
CA ALA A 44 -11.81 5.94 0.91
C ALA A 44 -10.62 5.28 0.18
N ASN A 45 -9.77 6.06 -0.47
CA ASN A 45 -8.55 5.57 -1.11
C ASN A 45 -7.32 5.99 -0.30
N GLY A 46 -6.40 5.05 -0.11
CA GLY A 46 -5.20 5.30 0.67
C GLY A 46 -4.27 4.09 0.68
N LYS A 47 -3.38 4.09 1.65
CA LYS A 47 -2.46 2.99 1.94
C LYS A 47 -2.93 2.36 3.24
N TYR A 48 -3.45 1.15 3.18
CA TYR A 48 -4.16 0.53 4.27
C TYR A 48 -3.43 -0.70 4.81
N TYR A 49 -3.56 -0.88 6.11
CA TYR A 49 -3.06 -2.03 6.85
C TYR A 49 -4.23 -2.59 7.65
N TYR A 50 -4.72 -3.77 7.25
CA TYR A 50 -5.79 -4.45 7.98
C TYR A 50 -5.16 -5.39 8.99
N ILE A 51 -5.62 -5.30 10.22
CA ILE A 51 -5.25 -6.19 11.31
C ILE A 51 -6.47 -7.04 11.64
N LYS A 52 -6.33 -8.36 11.47
CA LYS A 52 -7.37 -9.33 11.81
C LYS A 52 -6.95 -10.08 13.08
N ASP A 53 -7.75 -9.94 14.13
CA ASP A 53 -7.63 -10.62 15.41
C ASP A 53 -8.91 -11.44 15.65
N GLY A 54 -8.87 -12.72 15.28
CA GLY A 54 -10.07 -13.55 15.21
C GLY A 54 -11.08 -12.99 14.21
N ASP A 55 -12.29 -12.72 14.68
CA ASP A 55 -13.36 -12.14 13.85
C ASP A 55 -13.31 -10.60 13.78
N THR A 56 -12.42 -9.96 14.54
CA THR A 56 -12.29 -8.51 14.53
C THR A 56 -11.30 -8.05 13.48
N VAL A 57 -11.73 -7.22 12.55
CA VAL A 57 -10.88 -6.56 11.55
C VAL A 57 -10.89 -5.05 11.79
N TRP A 58 -9.71 -4.45 11.83
CA TRP A 58 -9.54 -3.03 12.04
C TRP A 58 -8.30 -2.47 11.34
N ASN A 59 -8.19 -1.15 11.25
CA ASN A 59 -7.07 -0.45 10.61
C ASN A 59 -6.44 0.55 11.58
N PRO A 60 -5.10 0.70 11.60
CA PRO A 60 -4.42 1.70 12.43
C PRO A 60 -4.87 3.13 12.20
N GLY A 61 -5.28 3.47 10.98
CA GLY A 61 -5.82 4.77 10.60
C GLY A 61 -7.34 4.91 10.70
N TRP A 62 -8.04 3.94 11.30
CA TRP A 62 -9.49 3.84 11.40
C TRP A 62 -10.19 3.48 10.09
N LYS A 63 -9.94 4.17 8.99
CA LYS A 63 -10.45 3.78 7.65
C LYS A 63 -9.56 2.70 7.02
N PRO A 64 -10.12 1.88 6.12
CA PRO A 64 -11.49 1.92 5.58
C PRO A 64 -12.52 1.14 6.41
N THR A 65 -12.13 0.29 7.37
CA THR A 65 -13.07 -0.57 8.13
C THR A 65 -14.01 0.22 9.03
N GLN A 66 -13.56 1.35 9.55
CA GLN A 66 -14.29 2.20 10.50
C GLN A 66 -14.70 1.46 11.78
N THR A 67 -13.94 0.41 12.13
CA THR A 67 -14.15 -0.34 13.36
C THR A 67 -13.87 0.56 14.55
N ASP A 68 -14.73 0.53 15.57
CA ASP A 68 -14.52 1.27 16.80
C ASP A 68 -13.20 0.84 17.45
N LEU A 69 -12.30 1.80 17.64
CA LEU A 69 -10.99 1.61 18.26
C LEU A 69 -11.05 1.91 19.77
N ASP A 70 -10.27 1.19 20.55
CA ASP A 70 -10.15 1.44 22.00
C ASP A 70 -9.41 2.75 22.25
N SER A 71 -8.45 3.11 21.37
CA SER A 71 -7.78 4.40 21.35
C SER A 71 -7.38 4.79 19.94
N TYR A 72 -7.33 6.10 19.66
CA TYR A 72 -6.86 6.64 18.40
C TYR A 72 -6.25 8.03 18.55
N ALA A 73 -5.06 8.21 17.99
CA ALA A 73 -4.43 9.52 17.88
C ALA A 73 -3.66 9.60 16.55
N CYS A 74 -3.82 10.71 15.85
CA CYS A 74 -3.05 11.03 14.65
C CYS A 74 -2.18 12.25 14.94
N HIS A 75 -0.88 12.14 14.65
CA HIS A 75 0.11 13.20 14.80
C HIS A 75 0.69 13.54 13.43
N HIS A 76 0.41 14.74 12.93
CA HIS A 76 1.05 15.29 11.76
C HIS A 76 2.22 16.18 12.18
N GLY A 77 3.44 15.75 11.89
CA GLY A 77 4.66 16.52 12.11
C GLY A 77 5.25 17.03 10.79
N ILE A 78 6.31 17.84 10.91
CA ILE A 78 7.10 18.25 9.75
C ILE A 78 7.87 17.02 9.25
N GLY A 79 7.48 16.50 8.09
CA GLY A 79 8.13 15.34 7.47
C GLY A 79 7.68 13.96 7.93
N TYR A 80 6.65 13.86 8.79
CA TYR A 80 6.05 12.57 9.14
C TYR A 80 4.58 12.68 9.49
N SER A 81 3.87 11.55 9.37
CA SER A 81 2.56 11.31 9.99
C SER A 81 2.61 10.04 10.82
N ARG A 82 2.06 10.06 12.03
CA ARG A 82 2.05 8.94 12.95
C ARG A 82 0.64 8.67 13.44
N PHE A 83 0.22 7.42 13.34
CA PHE A 83 -1.08 6.93 13.78
C PHE A 83 -0.86 5.96 14.93
N CYS A 84 -1.34 6.32 16.11
CA CYS A 84 -1.30 5.49 17.30
C CYS A 84 -2.72 5.03 17.61
N SER A 85 -2.96 3.74 17.60
CA SER A 85 -4.28 3.18 17.85
C SER A 85 -4.20 1.85 18.58
N SER A 86 -5.31 1.43 19.19
CA SER A 86 -5.39 0.12 19.82
C SER A 86 -6.77 -0.50 19.64
N LYS A 87 -6.79 -1.84 19.61
CA LYS A 87 -8.00 -2.65 19.60
C LYS A 87 -7.73 -4.01 20.24
N ASN A 88 -8.62 -4.46 21.14
CA ASN A 88 -8.56 -5.77 21.80
C ASN A 88 -7.20 -6.09 22.45
N GLY A 89 -6.53 -5.07 23.01
CA GLY A 89 -5.22 -5.21 23.63
C GLY A 89 -4.04 -5.33 22.67
N ILE A 90 -4.26 -5.10 21.39
CA ILE A 90 -3.17 -4.90 20.40
C ILE A 90 -3.05 -3.40 20.15
N ALA A 91 -1.84 -2.86 20.37
CA ALA A 91 -1.49 -1.49 20.00
C ALA A 91 -0.79 -1.46 18.63
N ALA A 92 -1.16 -0.51 17.79
CA ALA A 92 -0.53 -0.24 16.51
C ALA A 92 0.06 1.17 16.50
N ASP A 93 1.29 1.27 16.03
CA ASP A 93 2.02 2.51 15.78
C ASP A 93 2.48 2.54 14.32
N LEU A 94 1.77 3.28 13.49
CA LEU A 94 2.07 3.43 12.08
C LEU A 94 2.73 4.79 11.84
N LEU A 95 3.99 4.79 11.46
CA LEU A 95 4.77 5.97 11.09
C LEU A 95 4.98 6.02 9.57
N ALA A 96 4.51 7.08 8.93
CA ALA A 96 4.68 7.35 7.51
C ALA A 96 5.59 8.56 7.29
N PHE A 97 6.58 8.44 6.40
CA PHE A 97 7.47 9.53 6.01
C PHE A 97 8.06 9.31 4.61
N VAL A 98 8.55 10.38 4.01
CA VAL A 98 9.32 10.36 2.76
C VAL A 98 10.77 10.65 3.11
N PRO A 99 11.72 9.71 2.90
CA PRO A 99 13.14 9.95 3.16
C PRO A 99 13.71 11.05 2.26
N MET A 100 14.74 11.73 2.76
CA MET A 100 15.53 12.65 1.94
C MET A 100 16.29 11.89 0.88
N ASP A 101 16.55 12.21 -0.23
CA ASP A 101 17.39 11.53 -1.25
C ASP A 101 16.87 10.14 -1.71
N ALA A 102 15.60 9.83 -1.48
CA ALA A 102 14.98 8.60 -1.94
C ALA A 102 13.64 8.86 -2.63
N THR A 103 13.35 8.09 -3.68
CA THR A 103 12.10 8.16 -4.43
C THR A 103 11.06 7.17 -3.90
N CYS A 104 10.82 7.25 -2.59
CA CYS A 104 9.88 6.35 -1.92
C CYS A 104 9.23 6.98 -0.69
N GLU A 105 8.14 6.37 -0.28
CA GLU A 105 7.51 6.54 1.03
C GLU A 105 7.78 5.31 1.87
N VAL A 106 8.12 5.52 3.14
CA VAL A 106 8.33 4.46 4.12
C VAL A 106 7.21 4.49 5.13
N ASN A 107 6.58 3.34 5.35
CA ASN A 107 5.57 3.12 6.37
C ASN A 107 6.09 2.06 7.34
N ARG A 108 6.43 2.46 8.57
CA ARG A 108 6.80 1.53 9.65
C ARG A 108 5.58 1.25 10.52
N LEU A 109 5.10 0.03 10.49
CA LEU A 109 4.02 -0.45 11.36
C LEU A 109 4.62 -1.28 12.48
N THR A 110 4.42 -0.85 13.72
CA THR A 110 4.79 -1.61 14.92
C THR A 110 3.51 -2.09 15.62
N LEU A 111 3.38 -3.39 15.81
CA LEU A 111 2.30 -4.02 16.56
C LEU A 111 2.83 -4.52 17.89
N THR A 112 2.12 -4.21 18.97
CA THR A 112 2.47 -4.61 20.33
C THR A 112 1.31 -5.34 21.00
N ASN A 113 1.55 -6.53 21.50
CA ASN A 113 0.60 -7.26 22.32
C ASN A 113 0.64 -6.75 23.77
N GLN A 114 -0.38 -6.03 24.21
CA GLN A 114 -0.53 -5.49 25.56
C GLN A 114 -1.31 -6.43 26.50
N THR A 115 -1.68 -7.61 26.03
CA THR A 115 -2.40 -8.61 26.83
C THR A 115 -1.44 -9.55 27.57
N ASN A 116 -1.99 -10.34 28.48
CA ASN A 116 -1.23 -11.36 29.22
C ASN A 116 -1.23 -12.74 28.54
N ALA A 117 -1.75 -12.85 27.32
CA ALA A 117 -1.80 -14.09 26.55
C ALA A 117 -1.20 -13.88 25.15
N PRO A 118 -0.63 -14.91 24.53
CA PRO A 118 -0.19 -14.81 23.14
C PRO A 118 -1.34 -14.44 22.19
N LYS A 119 -1.06 -13.64 21.18
CA LYS A 119 -2.00 -13.23 20.13
C LYS A 119 -1.52 -13.68 18.76
N SER A 120 -2.40 -14.32 18.02
CA SER A 120 -2.18 -14.64 16.60
C SER A 120 -2.99 -13.68 15.74
N LEU A 121 -2.32 -13.00 14.84
CA LEU A 121 -2.87 -11.93 14.00
C LEU A 121 -2.59 -12.22 12.54
N GLU A 122 -3.52 -11.85 11.67
CA GLU A 122 -3.29 -11.75 10.23
C GLU A 122 -3.19 -10.27 9.87
N LEU A 123 -2.07 -9.88 9.28
CA LEU A 123 -1.83 -8.53 8.78
C LEU A 123 -1.93 -8.52 7.27
N PHE A 124 -2.72 -7.57 6.73
CA PHE A 124 -2.79 -7.33 5.29
C PHE A 124 -2.37 -5.90 4.99
N SER A 125 -1.47 -5.72 4.05
CA SER A 125 -1.20 -4.42 3.45
C SER A 125 -2.01 -4.25 2.17
N TYR A 126 -2.33 -3.02 1.79
CA TYR A 126 -3.09 -2.74 0.57
C TYR A 126 -2.74 -1.37 0.00
N VAL A 127 -2.35 -1.34 -1.26
CA VAL A 127 -2.27 -0.13 -2.08
C VAL A 127 -2.89 -0.40 -3.45
N GLU A 128 -3.64 0.56 -3.98
CA GLU A 128 -4.21 0.50 -5.33
C GLU A 128 -3.38 1.38 -6.26
N PHE A 129 -2.84 0.82 -7.33
CA PHE A 129 -2.03 1.56 -8.28
C PHE A 129 -2.88 2.39 -9.24
N CYS A 130 -2.46 3.63 -9.44
CA CYS A 130 -2.92 4.47 -10.52
C CYS A 130 -2.15 4.13 -11.81
N LEU A 131 -2.81 4.18 -12.96
CA LEU A 131 -2.15 4.03 -14.26
C LEU A 131 -1.49 5.34 -14.72
N TRP A 132 -0.83 6.05 -13.81
CA TRP A 132 -0.06 7.29 -13.94
C TRP A 132 -0.89 8.55 -14.17
N ASN A 133 -1.80 8.58 -15.13
CA ASN A 133 -2.63 9.76 -15.38
C ASN A 133 -3.85 9.77 -14.45
N ALA A 134 -3.81 10.66 -13.46
CA ALA A 134 -4.86 10.77 -12.45
C ALA A 134 -6.23 11.16 -13.01
N MET A 135 -6.28 11.98 -14.05
CA MET A 135 -7.55 12.41 -14.65
C MET A 135 -8.21 11.27 -15.42
N ASP A 136 -7.44 10.55 -16.22
CA ASP A 136 -7.93 9.40 -16.97
C ASP A 136 -8.37 8.28 -16.01
N ASP A 137 -7.61 8.06 -14.92
CA ASP A 137 -7.95 7.09 -13.89
C ASP A 137 -9.27 7.47 -13.17
N MET A 138 -9.45 8.74 -12.83
CA MET A 138 -10.65 9.25 -12.16
C MET A 138 -11.91 9.11 -13.03
N THR A 139 -11.77 9.26 -14.35
CA THR A 139 -12.87 9.09 -15.30
C THR A 139 -13.03 7.66 -15.80
N ASN A 140 -12.23 6.71 -15.33
CA ASN A 140 -12.10 5.34 -15.83
C ASN A 140 -11.69 5.24 -17.31
N PHE A 141 -11.25 6.34 -17.92
CA PHE A 141 -10.88 6.36 -19.34
C PHE A 141 -9.61 5.55 -19.60
N GLN A 142 -8.69 5.56 -18.66
CA GLN A 142 -7.42 4.85 -18.72
C GLN A 142 -7.58 3.34 -18.81
N ARG A 143 -8.68 2.77 -18.31
CA ARG A 143 -9.02 1.33 -18.46
C ARG A 143 -9.03 0.87 -19.91
N ASN A 144 -9.35 1.75 -20.83
CA ASN A 144 -9.44 1.45 -22.25
C ASN A 144 -8.12 1.72 -22.99
N LEU A 145 -7.19 2.43 -22.36
CA LEU A 145 -5.99 2.97 -23.02
C LEU A 145 -4.68 2.43 -22.43
N SER A 146 -4.69 1.95 -21.20
CA SER A 146 -3.50 1.47 -20.50
C SER A 146 -3.73 0.10 -19.91
N ILE A 147 -2.73 -0.74 -20.00
CA ILE A 147 -2.69 -2.06 -19.41
C ILE A 147 -1.72 -1.99 -18.24
N GLY A 148 -2.23 -2.18 -17.02
CA GLY A 148 -1.41 -2.38 -15.84
C GLY A 148 -0.87 -3.80 -15.84
N GLU A 149 0.44 -3.94 -15.71
CA GLU A 149 1.10 -5.22 -15.54
C GLU A 149 1.82 -5.24 -14.20
N VAL A 150 1.76 -6.37 -13.53
CA VAL A 150 2.45 -6.58 -12.27
C VAL A 150 3.44 -7.72 -12.37
N GLU A 151 4.53 -7.57 -11.63
CA GLU A 151 5.52 -8.62 -11.43
C GLU A 151 5.73 -8.79 -9.93
N VAL A 152 5.91 -10.02 -9.47
CA VAL A 152 6.13 -10.32 -8.06
C VAL A 152 7.48 -11.00 -7.92
N ASP A 153 8.30 -10.49 -6.99
CA ASP A 153 9.61 -11.03 -6.66
C ASP A 153 9.78 -11.01 -5.13
N GLY A 154 9.61 -12.19 -4.51
CA GLY A 154 9.58 -12.30 -3.05
C GLY A 154 8.48 -11.46 -2.42
N SER A 155 8.87 -10.56 -1.53
CA SER A 155 7.96 -9.62 -0.84
C SER A 155 7.79 -8.28 -1.56
N THR A 156 8.16 -8.19 -2.83
CA THR A 156 8.05 -6.97 -3.62
C THR A 156 7.14 -7.17 -4.82
N ILE A 157 6.16 -6.28 -4.94
CA ILE A 157 5.21 -6.23 -6.06
C ILE A 157 5.55 -5.00 -6.89
N TYR A 158 5.82 -5.20 -8.18
CA TYR A 158 6.18 -4.16 -9.14
C TYR A 158 5.01 -3.90 -10.06
N HIS A 159 4.72 -2.63 -10.32
CA HIS A 159 3.70 -2.19 -11.25
C HIS A 159 4.30 -1.35 -12.36
N LYS A 160 4.11 -1.79 -13.58
CA LYS A 160 4.43 -1.06 -14.83
C LYS A 160 3.19 -0.91 -15.68
N THR A 161 3.22 0.01 -16.61
CA THR A 161 2.12 0.19 -17.57
C THR A 161 2.60 -0.05 -18.98
N GLU A 162 1.92 -0.95 -19.69
CA GLU A 162 2.04 -1.10 -21.14
C GLU A 162 0.94 -0.27 -21.81
N TYR A 163 1.34 0.74 -22.52
CA TYR A 163 0.46 1.55 -23.39
C TYR A 163 1.29 2.02 -24.56
N ARG A 164 0.71 2.46 -25.64
CA ARG A 164 1.32 2.90 -26.92
C ARG A 164 2.85 3.10 -26.94
N GLU A 165 3.41 3.52 -25.80
CA GLU A 165 4.85 3.61 -25.53
C GLU A 165 5.17 2.78 -24.31
N ARG A 166 6.03 1.80 -24.45
CA ARG A 166 6.55 1.03 -23.33
C ARG A 166 7.38 1.95 -22.45
N ARG A 167 6.86 2.26 -21.29
CA ARG A 167 7.51 3.15 -20.33
C ARG A 167 8.72 2.47 -19.71
N ASN A 168 9.75 3.25 -19.38
CA ASN A 168 10.95 2.78 -18.70
C ASN A 168 10.88 2.96 -17.18
N HIS A 169 9.75 3.45 -16.65
CA HIS A 169 9.53 3.67 -15.23
C HIS A 169 8.46 2.73 -14.67
N TYR A 170 8.55 2.50 -13.37
CA TYR A 170 7.64 1.63 -12.64
C TYR A 170 7.50 2.08 -11.18
N SER A 171 6.46 1.64 -10.51
CA SER A 171 6.30 1.71 -9.07
C SER A 171 6.46 0.33 -8.45
N TYR A 172 6.75 0.30 -7.15
CA TYR A 172 6.85 -0.95 -6.41
C TYR A 172 6.37 -0.75 -4.98
N PHE A 173 5.87 -1.85 -4.40
CA PHE A 173 5.49 -1.92 -3.00
C PHE A 173 6.10 -3.17 -2.38
N SER A 174 6.85 -2.98 -1.30
CA SER A 174 7.66 -4.02 -0.67
C SER A 174 7.50 -4.03 0.83
N VAL A 175 7.75 -5.18 1.46
CA VAL A 175 7.85 -5.34 2.91
C VAL A 175 9.12 -6.08 3.28
N ASN A 176 9.72 -5.73 4.42
CA ASN A 176 11.01 -6.27 4.90
C ASN A 176 10.93 -7.66 5.54
N THR A 177 9.88 -8.43 5.26
CA THR A 177 9.71 -9.79 5.77
C THR A 177 9.11 -10.68 4.68
N PRO A 178 9.35 -12.01 4.69
CA PRO A 178 8.60 -12.92 3.83
C PRO A 178 7.10 -12.77 4.03
N VAL A 179 6.33 -12.92 2.96
CA VAL A 179 4.87 -12.89 2.97
C VAL A 179 4.32 -14.31 2.82
N ASP A 180 3.19 -14.59 3.47
CA ASP A 180 2.55 -15.91 3.38
C ASP A 180 1.73 -16.03 2.08
N SER A 181 1.08 -14.93 1.68
CA SER A 181 0.38 -14.82 0.41
C SER A 181 0.27 -13.36 -0.04
N PHE A 182 -0.14 -13.15 -1.29
CA PHE A 182 -0.29 -11.82 -1.87
C PHE A 182 -1.47 -11.78 -2.85
N ASP A 183 -1.95 -10.59 -3.16
CA ASP A 183 -2.83 -10.34 -4.31
C ASP A 183 -2.40 -9.11 -5.08
N THR A 184 -2.48 -9.18 -6.39
CA THR A 184 -2.23 -8.05 -7.28
C THR A 184 -3.46 -7.65 -8.10
N SER A 185 -4.55 -8.44 -8.02
CA SER A 185 -5.85 -8.13 -8.58
C SER A 185 -6.79 -7.59 -7.51
N ARG A 186 -7.35 -6.39 -7.74
CA ARG A 186 -8.33 -5.78 -6.84
C ARG A 186 -9.55 -6.68 -6.64
N ASP A 187 -10.04 -7.27 -7.72
CA ASP A 187 -11.25 -8.10 -7.66
C ASP A 187 -11.05 -9.38 -6.84
N CYS A 188 -9.83 -9.94 -6.85
CA CYS A 188 -9.49 -11.08 -6.01
C CYS A 188 -9.35 -10.70 -4.54
N PHE A 189 -8.79 -9.53 -4.24
CA PHE A 189 -8.60 -9.07 -2.86
C PHE A 189 -9.88 -8.55 -2.23
N ILE A 190 -10.57 -7.65 -2.93
CA ILE A 190 -11.80 -7.01 -2.43
C ILE A 190 -13.00 -7.95 -2.49
N GLY A 191 -13.13 -8.71 -3.57
CA GLY A 191 -14.29 -9.56 -3.84
C GLY A 191 -15.41 -8.85 -4.62
N ALA A 192 -16.30 -9.65 -5.19
CA ALA A 192 -17.43 -9.14 -5.97
C ALA A 192 -18.46 -8.44 -5.05
N TYR A 193 -18.88 -7.24 -5.46
CA TYR A 193 -19.87 -6.42 -4.71
C TYR A 193 -19.43 -6.01 -3.30
N ARG A 194 -18.12 -6.02 -3.04
CA ARG A 194 -17.50 -5.56 -1.78
C ARG A 194 -16.68 -4.29 -2.00
N GLU A 195 -16.25 -3.70 -0.91
CA GLU A 195 -15.42 -2.50 -0.88
C GLU A 195 -14.28 -2.61 0.15
N GLY A 196 -13.43 -1.58 0.23
CA GLY A 196 -12.28 -1.59 1.12
C GLY A 196 -12.61 -1.75 2.61
N SER A 197 -13.84 -1.50 3.02
CA SER A 197 -14.30 -1.69 4.40
C SER A 197 -14.44 -3.17 4.80
N ASN A 198 -14.64 -4.07 3.83
CA ASN A 198 -14.86 -5.50 4.06
C ASN A 198 -14.28 -6.41 2.95
N PRO A 199 -12.95 -6.37 2.70
CA PRO A 199 -12.34 -7.18 1.65
C PRO A 199 -12.48 -8.68 1.92
N GLU A 200 -12.77 -9.44 0.88
CA GLU A 200 -12.94 -10.90 0.95
C GLU A 200 -11.68 -11.62 1.41
N ALA A 201 -10.51 -11.22 0.90
CA ALA A 201 -9.23 -11.80 1.31
C ALA A 201 -8.97 -11.62 2.81
N VAL A 202 -9.32 -10.46 3.37
CA VAL A 202 -9.16 -10.20 4.81
C VAL A 202 -10.15 -11.02 5.64
N GLU A 203 -11.40 -11.15 5.19
CA GLU A 203 -12.40 -12.01 5.85
C GLU A 203 -11.93 -13.47 5.87
N ASN A 204 -11.43 -13.97 4.73
CA ASN A 204 -10.92 -15.34 4.58
C ASN A 204 -9.59 -15.60 5.31
N GLY A 205 -8.86 -14.54 5.70
CA GLY A 205 -7.57 -14.65 6.38
C GLY A 205 -6.38 -14.94 5.46
N CYS A 206 -6.56 -14.93 4.14
CA CYS A 206 -5.48 -15.16 3.18
C CYS A 206 -5.76 -14.51 1.83
N CYS A 207 -4.70 -14.19 1.09
CA CYS A 207 -4.76 -13.81 -0.31
C CYS A 207 -4.75 -15.03 -1.23
N SER A 208 -5.08 -14.83 -2.50
CA SER A 208 -5.21 -15.89 -3.51
C SER A 208 -3.97 -16.08 -4.38
N ASN A 209 -2.91 -15.30 -4.18
CA ASN A 209 -1.72 -15.20 -5.03
C ASN A 209 -2.06 -14.81 -6.47
N SER A 210 -3.03 -13.93 -6.65
CA SER A 210 -3.46 -13.44 -7.96
C SER A 210 -2.38 -12.59 -8.64
N ILE A 211 -2.27 -12.76 -9.97
CA ILE A 211 -1.43 -11.90 -10.83
C ILE A 211 -2.35 -11.15 -11.78
N ALA A 212 -2.46 -9.83 -11.60
CA ALA A 212 -3.27 -9.00 -12.45
C ALA A 212 -2.60 -8.70 -13.79
N SER A 213 -3.40 -8.72 -14.85
CA SER A 213 -3.04 -8.18 -16.15
C SER A 213 -4.18 -7.31 -16.63
N GLY A 214 -3.92 -6.03 -16.84
CA GLY A 214 -4.94 -5.06 -17.21
C GLY A 214 -5.38 -4.18 -16.05
N TRP A 215 -6.62 -4.21 -15.69
CA TRP A 215 -7.27 -3.40 -14.67
C TRP A 215 -7.99 -4.26 -13.62
N PRO A 216 -8.04 -3.86 -12.34
CA PRO A 216 -7.26 -2.83 -11.64
C PRO A 216 -6.09 -3.46 -10.85
N PRO A 217 -4.86 -2.99 -11.04
CA PRO A 217 -3.71 -3.52 -10.32
C PRO A 217 -3.63 -2.97 -8.89
N ILE A 218 -3.30 -3.85 -7.95
CA ILE A 218 -3.03 -3.54 -6.55
C ILE A 218 -1.72 -4.17 -6.10
N ALA A 219 -1.26 -3.78 -4.91
CA ALA A 219 -0.32 -4.59 -4.15
C ALA A 219 -0.87 -4.84 -2.75
N ALA A 220 -1.11 -6.09 -2.46
CA ALA A 220 -1.54 -6.56 -1.15
C ALA A 220 -0.66 -7.72 -0.70
N HIS A 221 -0.20 -7.67 0.54
CA HIS A 221 0.57 -8.73 1.20
C HIS A 221 -0.25 -9.25 2.37
N GLN A 222 -0.15 -10.55 2.65
CA GLN A 222 -0.67 -11.16 3.86
C GLN A 222 0.50 -11.76 4.65
N ILE A 223 0.52 -11.50 5.97
CA ILE A 223 1.57 -11.88 6.89
C ILE A 223 0.92 -12.35 8.20
N SER A 224 1.19 -13.59 8.57
CA SER A 224 0.75 -14.15 9.86
C SER A 224 1.76 -13.80 10.95
N LEU A 225 1.27 -13.31 12.08
CA LEU A 225 2.08 -12.87 13.19
C LEU A 225 1.59 -13.53 14.48
N THR A 226 2.52 -14.04 15.27
CA THR A 226 2.24 -14.44 16.66
C THR A 226 3.07 -13.57 17.58
N LEU A 227 2.41 -12.90 18.52
CA LEU A 227 3.05 -12.01 19.49
C LEU A 227 2.85 -12.56 20.91
N ALA A 228 3.95 -12.83 21.60
CA ALA A 228 3.92 -13.16 23.02
C ALA A 228 3.41 -11.96 23.86
N PRO A 229 3.01 -12.16 25.14
CA PRO A 229 2.66 -11.06 26.02
C PRO A 229 3.76 -10.00 26.11
N GLY A 230 3.43 -8.74 25.84
CA GLY A 230 4.38 -7.62 25.83
C GLY A 230 5.30 -7.55 24.63
N GLU A 231 5.23 -8.49 23.70
CA GLU A 231 6.06 -8.49 22.50
C GLU A 231 5.61 -7.40 21.51
N SER A 232 6.62 -6.77 20.89
CA SER A 232 6.43 -5.82 19.81
C SER A 232 7.14 -6.30 18.55
N ARG A 233 6.48 -6.18 17.40
CA ARG A 233 7.06 -6.46 16.09
C ARG A 233 6.88 -5.30 15.14
N SER A 234 7.97 -4.89 14.49
CA SER A 234 7.96 -3.83 13.49
C SER A 234 8.13 -4.40 12.10
N LEU A 235 7.30 -3.90 11.19
CA LEU A 235 7.31 -4.20 9.77
C LEU A 235 7.52 -2.89 9.01
N ILE A 236 8.37 -2.91 7.99
CA ILE A 236 8.69 -1.75 7.16
C ILE A 236 8.16 -1.99 5.77
N PHE A 237 7.21 -1.16 5.35
CA PHE A 237 6.67 -1.15 4.01
C PHE A 237 7.25 0.03 3.23
N VAL A 238 7.62 -0.21 1.99
CA VAL A 238 8.20 0.80 1.11
C VAL A 238 7.37 0.87 -0.18
N LEU A 239 6.79 2.04 -0.45
CA LEU A 239 6.15 2.36 -1.71
C LEU A 239 7.07 3.27 -2.50
N GLY A 240 7.59 2.83 -3.63
CA GLY A 240 8.60 3.56 -4.36
C GLY A 240 8.31 3.70 -5.86
N TYR A 241 9.12 4.57 -6.47
CA TYR A 241 9.17 4.82 -7.90
C TYR A 241 10.61 4.64 -8.39
N ALA A 242 10.76 4.01 -9.53
CA ALA A 242 12.05 3.84 -10.18
C ALA A 242 11.94 4.10 -11.68
N GLU A 243 13.01 4.64 -12.26
CA GLU A 243 13.13 4.89 -13.70
C GLU A 243 14.43 4.27 -14.20
N ASN A 244 14.33 3.40 -15.19
CA ASN A 244 15.48 2.78 -15.85
C ASN A 244 15.97 3.65 -17.01
N PRO A 245 17.25 3.59 -17.37
CA PRO A 245 17.68 4.09 -18.68
C PRO A 245 16.84 3.43 -19.79
N LYS A 246 16.53 4.17 -20.87
CA LYS A 246 15.65 3.69 -21.94
C LYS A 246 16.16 2.40 -22.58
N GLU A 247 17.47 2.25 -22.67
CA GLU A 247 18.15 1.12 -23.28
C GLU A 247 18.21 -0.11 -22.35
N GLU A 248 18.05 0.12 -21.02
CA GLU A 248 18.22 -0.90 -19.99
C GLU A 248 16.91 -1.16 -19.21
N LYS A 249 15.78 -0.85 -19.81
CA LYS A 249 14.47 -1.01 -19.13
C LYS A 249 14.06 -2.45 -18.84
N TRP A 250 14.68 -3.42 -19.48
CA TRP A 250 14.33 -4.84 -19.35
C TRP A 250 15.50 -5.68 -18.84
N GLU A 251 15.27 -6.52 -17.84
CA GLU A 251 16.18 -7.63 -17.49
C GLU A 251 16.11 -8.74 -18.55
N LYS A 252 14.90 -9.00 -19.04
CA LYS A 252 14.58 -9.94 -20.12
C LYS A 252 13.41 -9.37 -20.90
N PRO A 253 13.13 -9.83 -22.14
CA PRO A 253 11.96 -9.37 -22.87
C PRO A 253 10.67 -9.44 -22.05
N GLY A 254 10.04 -8.30 -21.81
CA GLY A 254 8.81 -8.16 -21.05
C GLY A 254 8.96 -8.12 -19.52
N ILE A 255 10.16 -8.34 -18.97
CA ILE A 255 10.45 -8.29 -17.53
C ILE A 255 11.22 -7.01 -17.22
N ILE A 256 10.64 -6.15 -16.37
CA ILE A 256 11.24 -4.85 -16.04
C ILE A 256 12.56 -5.01 -15.29
N ASN A 257 13.54 -4.15 -15.58
CA ASN A 257 14.78 -4.09 -14.82
C ASN A 257 14.49 -3.56 -13.40
N LYS A 258 14.74 -4.40 -12.40
CA LYS A 258 14.44 -4.14 -10.99
C LYS A 258 15.64 -3.63 -10.18
N ILE A 259 16.81 -3.48 -10.82
CA ILE A 259 18.06 -3.08 -10.13
C ILE A 259 17.87 -1.80 -9.31
N PRO A 260 17.31 -0.69 -9.85
CA PRO A 260 17.17 0.54 -9.06
C PRO A 260 16.29 0.37 -7.81
N ALA A 261 15.21 -0.41 -7.91
CA ALA A 261 14.35 -0.68 -6.75
C ALA A 261 15.04 -1.58 -5.72
N ARG A 262 15.75 -2.63 -6.17
CA ARG A 262 16.51 -3.52 -5.27
C ARG A 262 17.62 -2.79 -4.54
N GLU A 263 18.34 -1.88 -5.21
CA GLU A 263 19.37 -1.04 -4.59
C GLU A 263 18.80 -0.10 -3.52
N LEU A 264 17.63 0.45 -3.74
CA LEU A 264 16.96 1.31 -2.75
C LEU A 264 16.45 0.51 -1.55
N LEU A 265 16.02 -0.74 -1.77
CA LEU A 265 15.48 -1.61 -0.71
C LEU A 265 16.57 -2.29 0.13
N ALA A 266 17.81 -2.34 -0.34
CA ALA A 266 18.96 -2.94 0.36
C ALA A 266 19.48 -2.06 1.49
#